data_076b99940d89639ac32f6f6bc254385e
#
_entry.id   076b99940d89639ac32f6f6bc254385e
#
_cell.length_a   1.000
_cell.length_b   1.000
_cell.length_c   1.000
_cell.angle_alpha   90.00
_cell.angle_beta   90.00
_cell.angle_gamma   90.00
#
_symmetry.space_group_name_H-M   'P 1'
#
loop_
_entity.id
_entity.type
_entity.pdbx_description
1 polymer ?
#
loop_
_entity_poly.entity_id
_entity_poly.type
_entity_poly.pdbx_seq_one_letter_code
_entity_poly.pdbx_strand_id
1 'polypeptide(L)'
;RSDITFGTNNEFGFDYLRDNMSTSPDDLVQKKHHYAIVDEVDSVLIDDARTPLIISGPVPKGDDQGFNEYKPFIEKLYSAQRTFVNQVLNDARKKITEGDEVNGGILLLRAFKGLPRYNPLIKFLSEPGMKQLLHKTENEYMQENNKRMHIITDDLYFVIDEKLKSVDLTDKGHELIAQSVSDNKFFILPDIGSEISELEKREIASEEKARLKDELMSDYAIKSERVHTV
;
A
#
# COMPACT_ATOMS: atom_id res chain seq x y z
N ARG A 1 35.65 -24.88 -21.51
CA ARG A 1 34.73 -24.46 -22.60
C ARG A 1 34.21 -25.72 -23.27
N SER A 2 32.90 -25.86 -23.31
CA SER A 2 32.22 -26.96 -23.96
C SER A 2 31.61 -26.47 -25.27
N ASP A 3 31.66 -27.29 -26.32
CA ASP A 3 31.02 -26.98 -27.62
C ASP A 3 29.50 -27.26 -27.56
N ILE A 4 29.11 -28.18 -26.68
CA ILE A 4 27.72 -28.56 -26.44
C ILE A 4 27.44 -28.45 -24.95
N THR A 5 26.35 -27.77 -24.59
CA THR A 5 25.85 -27.64 -23.21
C THR A 5 24.48 -28.33 -23.12
N PHE A 6 24.31 -29.17 -22.14
CA PHE A 6 23.07 -29.90 -21.86
C PHE A 6 22.57 -29.48 -20.46
N GLY A 7 21.28 -29.25 -20.32
CA GLY A 7 20.65 -28.89 -19.06
C GLY A 7 19.14 -28.87 -19.16
N THR A 8 18.46 -28.63 -18.05
CA THR A 8 17.01 -28.48 -18.02
C THR A 8 16.60 -27.07 -18.45
N ASN A 9 15.37 -26.90 -18.93
CA ASN A 9 14.80 -25.58 -19.28
C ASN A 9 14.93 -24.58 -18.13
N ASN A 10 14.69 -25.03 -16.89
CA ASN A 10 14.77 -24.19 -15.69
C ASN A 10 16.19 -23.70 -15.43
N GLU A 11 17.21 -24.52 -15.59
CA GLU A 11 18.60 -24.13 -15.42
C GLU A 11 19.01 -23.02 -16.40
N PHE A 12 18.68 -23.19 -17.68
CA PHE A 12 18.91 -22.14 -18.67
C PHE A 12 18.12 -20.87 -18.39
N GLY A 13 16.88 -21.02 -17.93
CA GLY A 13 16.03 -19.88 -17.55
C GLY A 13 16.58 -19.11 -16.34
N PHE A 14 17.06 -19.80 -15.32
CA PHE A 14 17.69 -19.18 -14.17
C PHE A 14 19.02 -18.50 -14.52
N ASP A 15 19.82 -19.11 -15.38
CA ASP A 15 21.04 -18.47 -15.88
C ASP A 15 20.72 -17.20 -16.65
N TYR A 16 19.71 -17.22 -17.51
CA TYR A 16 19.23 -16.02 -18.21
C TYR A 16 18.80 -14.92 -17.25
N LEU A 17 18.04 -15.26 -16.20
CA LEU A 17 17.62 -14.27 -15.20
C LEU A 17 18.81 -13.69 -14.42
N ARG A 18 19.79 -14.53 -14.05
CA ARG A 18 21.02 -14.08 -13.38
C ARG A 18 21.85 -13.15 -14.26
N ASP A 19 22.00 -13.49 -15.53
CA ASP A 19 22.72 -12.67 -16.50
C ASP A 19 22.06 -11.30 -16.67
N ASN A 20 20.71 -11.22 -16.67
CA ASN A 20 20.00 -9.93 -16.72
C ASN A 20 20.15 -9.08 -15.45
N MET A 21 20.53 -9.68 -14.33
CA MET A 21 20.81 -8.99 -13.07
C MET A 21 22.30 -8.63 -12.93
N SER A 22 23.16 -9.13 -13.80
CA SER A 22 24.61 -8.86 -13.76
C SER A 22 24.91 -7.42 -14.12
N THR A 23 25.85 -6.82 -13.38
CA THR A 23 26.33 -5.46 -13.61
C THR A 23 27.59 -5.41 -14.47
N SER A 24 28.25 -6.56 -14.71
CA SER A 24 29.46 -6.67 -15.52
C SER A 24 29.31 -7.71 -16.62
N PRO A 25 29.76 -7.42 -17.85
CA PRO A 25 29.78 -8.40 -18.94
C PRO A 25 30.63 -9.64 -18.65
N ASP A 26 31.61 -9.54 -17.77
CA ASP A 26 32.51 -10.65 -17.42
C ASP A 26 31.82 -11.70 -16.55
N ASP A 27 30.75 -11.31 -15.86
CA ASP A 27 29.96 -12.18 -14.98
C ASP A 27 28.87 -12.96 -15.74
N LEU A 28 28.70 -12.70 -17.04
CA LEU A 28 27.70 -13.38 -17.85
C LEU A 28 28.06 -14.86 -18.08
N VAL A 29 27.14 -15.72 -17.71
CA VAL A 29 27.27 -17.19 -17.85
C VAL A 29 26.88 -17.63 -19.25
N GLN A 30 25.78 -17.10 -19.77
CA GLN A 30 25.30 -17.43 -21.10
C GLN A 30 26.00 -16.63 -22.18
N LYS A 31 26.33 -17.32 -23.27
CA LYS A 31 26.94 -16.71 -24.45
C LYS A 31 25.97 -16.80 -25.62
N LYS A 32 26.41 -16.32 -26.79
CA LYS A 32 25.63 -16.40 -28.01
C LYS A 32 25.30 -17.87 -28.33
N HIS A 33 24.02 -18.19 -28.40
CA HIS A 33 23.51 -19.48 -28.82
C HIS A 33 23.48 -19.56 -30.35
N HIS A 34 23.96 -20.64 -30.91
CA HIS A 34 23.91 -20.90 -32.36
C HIS A 34 22.78 -21.83 -32.75
N TYR A 35 22.48 -22.79 -31.90
CA TYR A 35 21.48 -23.82 -32.15
C TYR A 35 20.96 -24.38 -30.82
N ALA A 36 19.68 -24.71 -30.76
CA ALA A 36 19.06 -25.35 -29.60
C ALA A 36 18.23 -26.55 -30.06
N ILE A 37 18.37 -27.65 -29.35
CA ILE A 37 17.52 -28.83 -29.47
C ILE A 37 16.68 -28.88 -28.21
N VAL A 38 15.36 -28.84 -28.35
CA VAL A 38 14.42 -28.94 -27.25
C VAL A 38 13.72 -30.30 -27.32
N ASP A 39 13.90 -31.10 -26.29
CA ASP A 39 13.20 -32.38 -26.12
C ASP A 39 11.92 -32.14 -25.31
N GLU A 40 10.90 -32.96 -25.48
CA GLU A 40 9.58 -32.82 -24.86
C GLU A 40 9.01 -31.38 -24.96
N VAL A 41 8.98 -30.89 -26.17
CA VAL A 41 8.65 -29.50 -26.53
C VAL A 41 7.27 -29.06 -26.04
N ASP A 42 6.31 -29.96 -25.97
CA ASP A 42 4.97 -29.76 -25.45
C ASP A 42 5.00 -29.43 -23.94
N SER A 43 5.76 -30.19 -23.15
CA SER A 43 5.96 -29.87 -21.73
C SER A 43 6.67 -28.51 -21.57
N VAL A 44 7.77 -28.31 -22.28
CA VAL A 44 8.61 -27.11 -22.08
C VAL A 44 7.94 -25.82 -22.57
N LEU A 45 7.31 -25.83 -23.75
CA LEU A 45 6.79 -24.64 -24.40
C LEU A 45 5.29 -24.39 -24.18
N ILE A 46 4.57 -25.38 -23.66
CA ILE A 46 3.12 -25.26 -23.43
C ILE A 46 2.78 -25.42 -21.94
N ASP A 47 3.11 -26.53 -21.32
CA ASP A 47 2.70 -26.80 -19.94
C ASP A 47 3.47 -25.95 -18.94
N ASP A 48 4.80 -25.91 -19.06
CA ASP A 48 5.68 -25.13 -18.18
C ASP A 48 5.78 -23.65 -18.56
N ALA A 49 5.32 -23.28 -19.76
CA ALA A 49 5.45 -21.90 -20.26
C ALA A 49 4.75 -20.84 -19.38
N ARG A 50 3.78 -21.25 -18.57
CA ARG A 50 3.06 -20.38 -17.62
C ARG A 50 3.65 -20.39 -16.22
N THR A 51 4.61 -21.27 -15.94
CA THR A 51 5.24 -21.36 -14.63
C THR A 51 6.32 -20.29 -14.51
N PRO A 52 6.17 -19.28 -13.65
CA PRO A 52 7.17 -18.23 -13.52
C PRO A 52 8.44 -18.79 -12.86
N LEU A 53 9.59 -18.48 -13.43
CA LEU A 53 10.88 -18.67 -12.77
C LEU A 53 11.12 -17.49 -11.82
N ILE A 54 11.22 -17.77 -10.52
CA ILE A 54 11.39 -16.77 -9.48
C ILE A 54 12.78 -16.93 -8.86
N ILE A 55 13.64 -15.93 -8.98
CA ILE A 55 14.87 -15.83 -8.20
C ILE A 55 14.52 -15.12 -6.90
N SER A 56 14.64 -15.83 -5.78
CA SER A 56 14.55 -15.24 -4.44
C SER A 56 15.86 -15.51 -3.70
N GLY A 57 16.42 -14.46 -3.12
CA GLY A 57 17.56 -14.56 -2.23
C GLY A 57 17.15 -14.13 -0.82
N PRO A 58 17.92 -14.55 0.21
CA PRO A 58 17.73 -13.95 1.52
C PRO A 58 17.98 -12.45 1.39
N VAL A 59 16.93 -11.66 1.62
CA VAL A 59 17.11 -10.23 1.83
C VAL A 59 17.96 -10.11 3.09
N PRO A 60 19.09 -9.36 3.08
CA PRO A 60 19.76 -9.01 4.30
C PRO A 60 18.68 -8.52 5.26
N LYS A 61 18.62 -9.06 6.48
CA LYS A 61 17.73 -8.54 7.50
C LYS A 61 18.07 -7.06 7.61
N GLY A 62 17.26 -6.23 6.95
CA GLY A 62 17.32 -4.78 7.14
C GLY A 62 17.23 -4.55 8.64
N ASP A 63 18.04 -3.65 9.13
CA ASP A 63 18.01 -3.23 10.50
C ASP A 63 16.55 -2.99 10.87
N ASP A 64 16.15 -3.65 11.95
CA ASP A 64 14.89 -3.63 12.67
C ASP A 64 13.75 -2.89 11.91
N GLN A 65 12.95 -3.63 11.15
CA GLN A 65 11.88 -3.04 10.32
C GLN A 65 10.75 -2.43 11.18
N GLY A 66 10.99 -2.16 12.45
CA GLY A 66 10.03 -1.54 13.37
C GLY A 66 8.72 -2.31 13.60
N PHE A 67 8.55 -3.49 12.98
CA PHE A 67 7.29 -4.26 13.07
C PHE A 67 6.85 -4.54 14.51
N ASN A 68 7.80 -4.84 15.38
CA ASN A 68 7.49 -5.11 16.79
C ASN A 68 7.08 -3.85 17.54
N GLU A 69 7.62 -2.71 17.15
CA GLU A 69 7.32 -1.41 17.74
C GLU A 69 5.93 -0.91 17.31
N TYR A 70 5.62 -1.02 16.02
CA TYR A 70 4.37 -0.48 15.45
C TYR A 70 3.18 -1.44 15.58
N LYS A 71 3.42 -2.74 15.75
CA LYS A 71 2.38 -3.75 15.84
C LYS A 71 1.25 -3.41 16.84
N PRO A 72 1.50 -2.95 18.07
CA PRO A 72 0.44 -2.62 19.02
C PRO A 72 -0.48 -1.49 18.51
N PHE A 73 0.09 -0.50 17.80
CA PHE A 73 -0.66 0.63 17.24
C PHE A 73 -1.54 0.17 16.07
N ILE A 74 -1.00 -0.67 15.21
CA ILE A 74 -1.74 -1.26 14.07
C ILE A 74 -2.88 -2.15 14.59
N GLU A 75 -2.63 -2.97 15.60
CA GLU A 75 -3.67 -3.82 16.20
C GLU A 75 -4.81 -2.98 16.82
N LYS A 76 -4.47 -1.86 17.46
CA LYS A 76 -5.46 -0.92 18.02
C LYS A 76 -6.28 -0.26 16.92
N LEU A 77 -5.62 0.25 15.87
CA LEU A 77 -6.28 0.83 14.69
C LEU A 77 -7.22 -0.17 14.03
N TYR A 78 -6.74 -1.37 13.77
CA TYR A 78 -7.53 -2.42 13.13
C TYR A 78 -8.73 -2.82 13.99
N SER A 79 -8.56 -2.94 15.29
CA SER A 79 -9.65 -3.28 16.23
C SER A 79 -10.72 -2.19 16.24
N ALA A 80 -10.34 -0.91 16.29
CA ALA A 80 -11.24 0.23 16.24
C ALA A 80 -11.99 0.29 14.90
N GLN A 81 -11.26 0.15 13.79
CA GLN A 81 -11.83 0.13 12.44
C GLN A 81 -12.83 -1.02 12.27
N ARG A 82 -12.46 -2.22 12.72
CA ARG A 82 -13.33 -3.41 12.64
C ARG A 82 -14.63 -3.22 13.40
N THR A 83 -14.57 -2.66 14.60
CA THR A 83 -15.74 -2.37 15.43
C THR A 83 -16.64 -1.37 14.72
N PHE A 84 -16.07 -0.28 14.21
CA PHE A 84 -16.79 0.76 13.49
C PHE A 84 -17.43 0.21 12.20
N VAL A 85 -16.67 -0.50 11.37
CA VAL A 85 -17.18 -1.09 10.11
C VAL A 85 -18.31 -2.09 10.38
N ASN A 86 -18.22 -2.87 11.46
CA ASN A 86 -19.29 -3.79 11.83
C ASN A 86 -20.60 -3.05 12.15
N GLN A 87 -20.53 -1.95 12.89
CA GLN A 87 -21.67 -1.09 13.18
C GLN A 87 -22.24 -0.48 11.89
N VAL A 88 -21.39 0.14 11.08
CA VAL A 88 -21.76 0.75 9.78
C VAL A 88 -22.45 -0.27 8.87
N LEU A 89 -21.98 -1.51 8.84
CA LEU A 89 -22.56 -2.57 8.03
C LEU A 89 -23.96 -2.98 8.51
N ASN A 90 -24.18 -3.02 9.82
CA ASN A 90 -25.50 -3.29 10.38
C ASN A 90 -26.48 -2.15 10.06
N ASP A 91 -26.02 -0.90 10.16
CA ASP A 91 -26.83 0.28 9.80
C ASP A 91 -27.12 0.32 8.30
N ALA A 92 -26.17 -0.05 7.45
CA ALA A 92 -26.36 -0.18 6.00
C ALA A 92 -27.48 -1.20 5.68
N ARG A 93 -27.44 -2.38 6.32
CA ARG A 93 -28.48 -3.40 6.15
C ARG A 93 -29.85 -2.89 6.52
N LYS A 94 -29.96 -2.23 7.68
CA LYS A 94 -31.19 -1.67 8.15
C LYS A 94 -31.77 -0.64 7.17
N LYS A 95 -30.94 0.31 6.73
CA LYS A 95 -31.34 1.34 5.77
C LYS A 95 -31.81 0.77 4.44
N ILE A 96 -31.10 -0.20 3.90
CA ILE A 96 -31.48 -0.86 2.65
C ILE A 96 -32.79 -1.62 2.81
N THR A 97 -33.00 -2.31 3.93
CA THR A 97 -34.26 -3.02 4.21
C THR A 97 -35.46 -2.07 4.37
N GLU A 98 -35.22 -0.86 4.88
CA GLU A 98 -36.21 0.21 5.00
C GLU A 98 -36.51 0.92 3.64
N GLY A 99 -35.79 0.55 2.57
CA GLY A 99 -35.93 1.15 1.22
C GLY A 99 -35.11 2.41 1.01
N ASP A 100 -34.25 2.80 1.96
CA ASP A 100 -33.34 3.94 1.87
C ASP A 100 -32.02 3.47 1.22
N GLU A 101 -32.07 3.20 -0.10
CA GLU A 101 -30.90 2.73 -0.85
C GLU A 101 -29.78 3.76 -0.93
N VAL A 102 -30.08 5.05 -0.89
CA VAL A 102 -29.06 6.11 -0.99
C VAL A 102 -28.18 6.10 0.24
N ASN A 103 -28.77 6.25 1.43
CA ASN A 103 -27.99 6.23 2.67
C ASN A 103 -27.39 4.84 2.95
N GLY A 104 -28.12 3.78 2.63
CA GLY A 104 -27.60 2.42 2.71
C GLY A 104 -26.38 2.17 1.82
N GLY A 105 -26.41 2.70 0.59
CA GLY A 105 -25.29 2.64 -0.35
C GLY A 105 -24.06 3.40 0.16
N ILE A 106 -24.23 4.58 0.74
CA ILE A 106 -23.16 5.37 1.37
C ILE A 106 -22.48 4.56 2.50
N LEU A 107 -23.26 3.99 3.39
CA LEU A 107 -22.75 3.18 4.49
C LEU A 107 -22.06 1.90 3.98
N LEU A 108 -22.61 1.26 2.95
CA LEU A 108 -22.01 0.09 2.32
C LEU A 108 -20.66 0.43 1.67
N LEU A 109 -20.56 1.55 0.96
CA LEU A 109 -19.32 2.05 0.36
C LEU A 109 -18.28 2.39 1.44
N ARG A 110 -18.72 3.03 2.54
CA ARG A 110 -17.85 3.30 3.70
C ARG A 110 -17.26 2.02 4.29
N ALA A 111 -18.09 1.00 4.51
CA ALA A 111 -17.62 -0.29 4.99
C ALA A 111 -16.62 -0.94 4.02
N PHE A 112 -16.87 -0.82 2.72
CA PHE A 112 -15.98 -1.34 1.68
C PHE A 112 -14.62 -0.61 1.62
N LYS A 113 -14.61 0.72 1.68
CA LYS A 113 -13.37 1.51 1.72
C LYS A 113 -12.55 1.28 3.00
N GLY A 114 -13.23 0.97 4.11
CA GLY A 114 -12.58 0.69 5.40
C GLY A 114 -11.96 -0.70 5.50
N LEU A 115 -12.70 -1.74 5.15
CA LEU A 115 -12.28 -3.14 5.25
C LEU A 115 -12.86 -3.98 4.10
N PRO A 116 -12.32 -3.90 2.88
CA PRO A 116 -12.90 -4.56 1.69
C PRO A 116 -12.95 -6.09 1.81
N ARG A 117 -12.01 -6.70 2.54
CA ARG A 117 -11.93 -8.15 2.75
C ARG A 117 -12.58 -8.65 4.04
N TYR A 118 -13.43 -7.84 4.65
CA TYR A 118 -14.13 -8.24 5.87
C TYR A 118 -15.21 -9.29 5.56
N ASN A 119 -15.12 -10.45 6.18
CA ASN A 119 -16.01 -11.58 5.91
C ASN A 119 -17.52 -11.24 5.98
N PRO A 120 -18.03 -10.49 6.97
CA PRO A 120 -19.43 -10.08 7.00
C PRO A 120 -19.84 -9.19 5.83
N LEU A 121 -18.94 -8.30 5.37
CA LEU A 121 -19.15 -7.47 4.18
C LEU A 121 -19.19 -8.31 2.91
N ILE A 122 -18.28 -9.26 2.74
CA ILE A 122 -18.24 -10.16 1.59
C ILE A 122 -19.53 -10.97 1.50
N LYS A 123 -20.01 -11.48 2.63
CA LYS A 123 -21.30 -12.18 2.69
C LYS A 123 -22.46 -11.27 2.29
N PHE A 124 -22.48 -10.04 2.77
CA PHE A 124 -23.52 -9.08 2.40
C PHE A 124 -23.47 -8.70 0.93
N LEU A 125 -22.29 -8.50 0.38
CA LEU A 125 -22.10 -8.23 -1.07
C LEU A 125 -22.48 -9.42 -1.96
N SER A 126 -22.60 -10.64 -1.40
CA SER A 126 -23.08 -11.80 -2.15
C SER A 126 -24.61 -11.85 -2.28
N GLU A 127 -25.33 -11.02 -1.54
CA GLU A 127 -26.78 -10.87 -1.67
C GLU A 127 -27.13 -10.18 -2.99
N PRO A 128 -28.27 -10.55 -3.63
CA PRO A 128 -28.68 -9.96 -4.91
C PRO A 128 -28.80 -8.44 -4.84
N GLY A 129 -28.26 -7.74 -5.83
CA GLY A 129 -28.33 -6.27 -5.93
C GLY A 129 -27.27 -5.49 -5.14
N MET A 130 -26.63 -6.08 -4.12
CA MET A 130 -25.71 -5.34 -3.23
C MET A 130 -24.45 -4.88 -3.93
N LYS A 131 -23.87 -5.70 -4.80
CA LYS A 131 -22.70 -5.27 -5.63
C LYS A 131 -23.08 -4.16 -6.59
N GLN A 132 -24.26 -4.22 -7.19
CA GLN A 132 -24.72 -3.18 -8.11
C GLN A 132 -24.92 -1.86 -7.36
N LEU A 133 -25.53 -1.91 -6.16
CA LEU A 133 -25.69 -0.74 -5.30
C LEU A 133 -24.33 -0.13 -4.92
N LEU A 134 -23.38 -0.97 -4.49
CA LEU A 134 -22.01 -0.53 -4.18
C LEU A 134 -21.37 0.21 -5.35
N HIS A 135 -21.36 -0.41 -6.54
CA HIS A 135 -20.74 0.20 -7.74
C HIS A 135 -21.46 1.48 -8.18
N LYS A 136 -22.80 1.52 -8.11
CA LYS A 136 -23.57 2.73 -8.39
C LYS A 136 -23.18 3.87 -7.48
N THR A 137 -23.11 3.61 -6.17
CA THR A 137 -22.71 4.61 -5.18
C THR A 137 -21.24 5.01 -5.36
N GLU A 138 -20.34 4.06 -5.58
CA GLU A 138 -18.93 4.37 -5.84
C GLU A 138 -18.76 5.30 -7.05
N ASN A 139 -19.40 4.98 -8.16
CA ASN A 139 -19.34 5.80 -9.36
C ASN A 139 -19.89 7.22 -9.14
N GLU A 140 -20.93 7.38 -8.34
CA GLU A 140 -21.50 8.69 -8.00
C GLU A 140 -20.50 9.53 -7.18
N TYR A 141 -19.82 8.93 -6.20
CA TYR A 141 -18.87 9.63 -5.33
C TYR A 141 -17.49 9.82 -5.96
N MET A 142 -17.13 9.04 -6.99
CA MET A 142 -15.91 9.22 -7.78
C MET A 142 -16.01 10.35 -8.82
N GLN A 143 -17.20 10.87 -9.09
CA GLN A 143 -17.39 12.01 -10.00
C GLN A 143 -16.65 13.25 -9.47
N GLU A 144 -16.37 14.19 -10.34
CA GLU A 144 -15.69 15.44 -10.01
C GLU A 144 -14.30 15.29 -9.34
N ASN A 145 -13.50 14.31 -9.80
CA ASN A 145 -12.18 14.01 -9.22
C ASN A 145 -12.21 13.68 -7.72
N ASN A 146 -13.15 12.84 -7.30
CA ASN A 146 -13.30 12.38 -5.91
C ASN A 146 -13.60 13.48 -4.87
N LYS A 147 -14.02 14.66 -5.28
CA LYS A 147 -14.28 15.78 -4.36
C LYS A 147 -15.23 15.44 -3.21
N ARG A 148 -16.13 14.48 -3.42
CA ARG A 148 -17.13 14.07 -2.42
C ARG A 148 -16.74 12.81 -1.64
N MET A 149 -15.58 12.21 -1.95
CA MET A 149 -15.15 10.95 -1.31
C MET A 149 -14.88 11.12 0.19
N HIS A 150 -14.47 12.30 0.63
CA HIS A 150 -14.28 12.64 2.05
C HIS A 150 -15.52 12.32 2.90
N ILE A 151 -16.74 12.51 2.39
CA ILE A 151 -17.99 12.19 3.08
C ILE A 151 -18.06 10.69 3.45
N ILE A 152 -17.42 9.84 2.65
CA ILE A 152 -17.35 8.39 2.87
C ILE A 152 -16.22 8.03 3.83
N THR A 153 -15.07 8.69 3.69
CA THR A 153 -13.79 8.26 4.29
C THR A 153 -13.46 8.91 5.64
N ASP A 154 -13.94 10.14 5.91
CA ASP A 154 -13.56 10.90 7.11
C ASP A 154 -13.92 10.22 8.44
N ASP A 155 -14.98 9.42 8.45
CA ASP A 155 -15.39 8.67 9.63
C ASP A 155 -14.55 7.41 9.91
N LEU A 156 -13.79 6.95 8.93
CA LEU A 156 -12.89 5.79 9.05
C LEU A 156 -11.62 6.16 9.82
N TYR A 157 -10.91 5.19 10.33
CA TYR A 157 -9.57 5.38 10.91
C TYR A 157 -8.48 5.25 9.84
N PHE A 158 -8.71 4.43 8.82
CA PHE A 158 -7.87 4.30 7.64
C PHE A 158 -8.70 3.86 6.45
N VAL A 159 -8.19 4.11 5.26
CA VAL A 159 -8.80 3.76 3.98
C VAL A 159 -7.90 2.81 3.23
N ILE A 160 -8.47 1.74 2.68
CA ILE A 160 -7.74 0.77 1.87
C ILE A 160 -8.11 0.96 0.41
N ASP A 161 -7.12 1.21 -0.43
CA ASP A 161 -7.26 1.14 -1.89
C ASP A 161 -6.58 -0.11 -2.44
N GLU A 162 -7.39 -1.13 -2.75
CA GLU A 162 -6.88 -2.39 -3.29
C GLU A 162 -6.26 -2.24 -4.69
N LYS A 163 -6.68 -1.25 -5.48
CA LYS A 163 -6.16 -1.02 -6.83
C LYS A 163 -4.77 -0.41 -6.78
N LEU A 164 -4.58 0.57 -5.90
CA LEU A 164 -3.29 1.23 -5.68
C LEU A 164 -2.41 0.47 -4.71
N LYS A 165 -2.95 -0.54 -4.01
CA LYS A 165 -2.28 -1.29 -2.93
C LYS A 165 -1.75 -0.35 -1.84
N SER A 166 -2.52 0.71 -1.53
CA SER A 166 -2.21 1.69 -0.50
C SER A 166 -3.16 1.58 0.69
N VAL A 167 -2.66 2.00 1.83
CA VAL A 167 -3.45 2.22 3.06
C VAL A 167 -3.14 3.62 3.54
N ASP A 168 -4.16 4.46 3.61
CA ASP A 168 -4.02 5.85 4.00
C ASP A 168 -4.71 6.07 5.35
N LEU A 169 -3.99 6.65 6.32
CA LEU A 169 -4.57 7.04 7.62
C LEU A 169 -5.42 8.29 7.44
N THR A 170 -6.58 8.31 8.11
CA THR A 170 -7.41 9.52 8.24
C THR A 170 -6.98 10.33 9.45
N ASP A 171 -7.49 11.56 9.59
CA ASP A 171 -7.24 12.39 10.77
C ASP A 171 -7.65 11.65 12.06
N LYS A 172 -8.77 10.94 12.03
CA LYS A 172 -9.25 10.11 13.14
C LYS A 172 -8.31 8.95 13.47
N GLY A 173 -7.66 8.37 12.46
CA GLY A 173 -6.63 7.35 12.63
C GLY A 173 -5.37 7.92 13.29
N HIS A 174 -4.92 9.07 12.81
CA HIS A 174 -3.81 9.80 13.41
C HIS A 174 -4.06 10.17 14.87
N GLU A 175 -5.25 10.69 15.19
CA GLU A 175 -5.63 11.00 16.58
C GLU A 175 -5.61 9.78 17.50
N LEU A 176 -6.12 8.62 17.02
CA LEU A 176 -6.14 7.38 17.80
C LEU A 176 -4.73 6.88 18.12
N ILE A 177 -3.79 7.01 17.17
CA ILE A 177 -2.39 6.64 17.39
C ILE A 177 -1.71 7.65 18.30
N ALA A 178 -1.89 8.95 18.07
CA ALA A 178 -1.30 10.01 18.87
C ALA A 178 -1.63 9.90 20.37
N GLN A 179 -2.84 9.45 20.70
CA GLN A 179 -3.23 9.16 22.10
C GLN A 179 -2.45 8.00 22.73
N SER A 180 -1.80 7.17 21.92
CA SER A 180 -1.15 5.95 22.36
C SER A 180 0.38 6.06 22.40
N VAL A 181 0.93 7.08 21.74
CA VAL A 181 2.36 7.35 21.66
C VAL A 181 2.70 8.49 22.60
N SER A 182 3.78 8.37 23.37
CA SER A 182 4.27 9.43 24.26
C SER A 182 4.66 10.72 23.51
N ASP A 183 4.93 10.60 22.22
CA ASP A 183 5.17 11.71 21.30
C ASP A 183 3.94 11.92 20.40
N ASN A 184 3.07 12.84 20.81
CA ASN A 184 1.83 13.18 20.11
C ASN A 184 2.04 13.66 18.65
N LYS A 185 3.28 13.84 18.20
CA LYS A 185 3.62 14.34 16.86
C LYS A 185 4.35 13.29 15.99
N PHE A 186 4.46 12.05 16.45
CA PHE A 186 5.26 11.02 15.76
C PHE A 186 4.82 10.78 14.30
N PHE A 187 3.51 10.79 14.04
CA PHE A 187 2.94 10.59 12.69
C PHE A 187 2.50 11.89 12.01
N ILE A 188 2.69 13.05 12.65
CA ILE A 188 2.33 14.35 12.07
C ILE A 188 3.59 14.93 11.43
N LEU A 189 3.60 14.97 10.11
CA LEU A 189 4.65 15.69 9.37
C LEU A 189 4.44 17.19 9.63
N PRO A 190 5.49 17.93 10.05
CA PRO A 190 5.38 19.38 10.19
C PRO A 190 5.11 20.03 8.83
N ASP A 191 4.29 21.07 8.83
CA ASP A 191 4.06 21.90 7.65
C ASP A 191 5.30 22.78 7.42
N ILE A 192 6.25 22.23 6.66
CA ILE A 192 7.51 22.93 6.30
C ILE A 192 7.22 24.28 5.64
N GLY A 193 6.16 24.38 4.83
CA GLY A 193 5.83 25.62 4.14
C GLY A 193 5.54 26.76 5.13
N SER A 194 4.72 26.48 6.12
CA SER A 194 4.40 27.43 7.19
C SER A 194 5.62 27.72 8.07
N GLU A 195 6.38 26.71 8.48
CA GLU A 195 7.55 26.91 9.35
C GLU A 195 8.67 27.68 8.64
N ILE A 196 8.96 27.41 7.37
CA ILE A 196 9.91 28.20 6.57
C ILE A 196 9.41 29.64 6.40
N SER A 197 8.10 29.86 6.13
CA SER A 197 7.54 31.19 5.99
C SER A 197 7.62 32.01 7.28
N GLU A 198 7.45 31.37 8.43
CA GLU A 198 7.64 32.01 9.73
C GLU A 198 9.12 32.33 10.01
N LEU A 199 10.02 31.44 9.61
CA LEU A 199 11.45 31.62 9.77
C LEU A 199 11.98 32.76 8.88
N GLU A 200 11.43 32.92 7.69
CA GLU A 200 11.78 34.04 6.80
C GLU A 200 11.32 35.39 7.34
N LYS A 201 10.22 35.47 8.11
CA LYS A 201 9.70 36.67 8.75
C LYS A 201 10.50 37.09 9.99
N ARG A 202 11.32 36.21 10.56
CA ARG A 202 12.15 36.56 11.74
C ARG A 202 13.31 37.47 11.33
N GLU A 203 13.56 38.49 12.10
CA GLU A 203 14.72 39.38 11.91
C GLU A 203 16.00 38.77 12.54
N ILE A 204 16.56 37.78 11.85
CA ILE A 204 17.82 37.09 12.23
C ILE A 204 18.82 37.18 11.06
N ALA A 205 20.12 37.03 11.37
CA ALA A 205 21.20 37.06 10.37
C ALA A 205 20.96 35.99 9.26
N SER A 206 21.34 36.34 8.03
CA SER A 206 21.12 35.46 6.84
C SER A 206 21.77 34.09 6.97
N GLU A 207 22.94 34.02 7.61
CA GLU A 207 23.66 32.75 7.84
C GLU A 207 22.92 31.86 8.87
N GLU A 208 22.33 32.46 9.89
CA GLU A 208 21.57 31.74 10.90
C GLU A 208 20.23 31.25 10.37
N LYS A 209 19.58 32.02 9.46
CA LYS A 209 18.40 31.56 8.72
C LYS A 209 18.69 30.35 7.87
N ALA A 210 19.80 30.34 7.15
CA ALA A 210 20.21 29.23 6.31
C ALA A 210 20.44 27.96 7.15
N ARG A 211 21.13 28.10 8.28
CA ARG A 211 21.40 26.96 9.19
C ARG A 211 20.11 26.39 9.78
N LEU A 212 19.20 27.23 10.25
CA LEU A 212 17.91 26.79 10.80
C LEU A 212 17.02 26.13 9.75
N LYS A 213 17.09 26.63 8.50
CA LYS A 213 16.37 26.03 7.37
C LYS A 213 16.91 24.63 7.03
N ASP A 214 18.23 24.45 7.00
CA ASP A 214 18.85 23.15 6.77
C ASP A 214 18.55 22.16 7.89
N GLU A 215 18.54 22.60 9.14
CA GLU A 215 18.18 21.78 10.30
C GLU A 215 16.72 21.33 10.22
N LEU A 216 15.81 22.24 9.87
CA LEU A 216 14.38 21.97 9.70
C LEU A 216 14.10 21.00 8.54
N MET A 217 14.82 21.13 7.42
CA MET A 217 14.76 20.22 6.28
C MET A 217 15.29 18.85 6.62
N SER A 218 16.38 18.76 7.39
CA SER A 218 16.97 17.49 7.84
C SER A 218 16.01 16.76 8.80
N ASP A 219 15.43 17.46 9.77
CA ASP A 219 14.46 16.89 10.71
C ASP A 219 13.20 16.39 9.99
N TYR A 220 12.75 17.12 8.98
CA TYR A 220 11.64 16.69 8.16
C TYR A 220 11.99 15.43 7.36
N ALA A 221 13.16 15.38 6.73
CA ALA A 221 13.57 14.21 5.97
C ALA A 221 13.59 12.95 6.84
N ILE A 222 14.14 13.05 8.07
CA ILE A 222 14.15 11.95 9.03
C ILE A 222 12.73 11.54 9.44
N LYS A 223 11.84 12.49 9.72
CA LYS A 223 10.44 12.20 10.09
C LYS A 223 9.66 11.63 8.91
N SER A 224 9.86 12.18 7.71
CA SER A 224 9.21 11.70 6.48
C SER A 224 9.63 10.25 6.17
N GLU A 225 10.91 9.94 6.29
CA GLU A 225 11.42 8.59 6.09
C GLU A 225 10.80 7.61 7.10
N ARG A 226 10.70 7.98 8.37
CA ARG A 226 10.03 7.15 9.39
C ARG A 226 8.56 6.89 9.07
N VAL A 227 7.82 7.92 8.66
CA VAL A 227 6.39 7.80 8.30
C VAL A 227 6.19 6.93 7.06
N HIS A 228 7.10 7.00 6.07
CA HIS A 228 7.03 6.16 4.88
C HIS A 228 7.51 4.72 5.08
N THR A 229 8.29 4.46 6.14
CA THR A 229 8.78 3.11 6.45
C THR A 229 7.74 2.28 7.22
N VAL A 230 6.71 2.89 7.78
CA VAL A 230 5.60 2.28 8.51
C VAL A 230 4.41 2.03 7.61
#